data_6cef4c6490d9b39b30972859d977a921
#
_entry.id   6cef4c6490d9b39b30972859d977a921
#
_cell.length_a   1.000
_cell.length_b   1.000
_cell.length_c   1.000
_cell.angle_alpha   90.00
_cell.angle_beta   90.00
_cell.angle_gamma   90.00
#
_symmetry.space_group_name_H-M   'P 1'
#
loop_
_entity.id
_entity.type
_entity.pdbx_description
1 polymer ?
#
loop_
_entity_poly.entity_id
_entity_poly.type
_entity_poly.pdbx_seq_one_letter_code
_entity_poly.pdbx_strand_id
1 'polypeptide(L)'
;GSRDGSMKILRNIAKNNPQVKVRSFSRNFGHQLAVTCGMDAAKGDALIIIDVDLQDPPEVIEQMVKAWENGADIAYGKRLKRQGETIFKKLTAAAYYRLLKSMSATAIPLDTGDFRLIDRKVADVFLKMREHNRFLRGMSGWMGFDAVPIEFVRNERFAGKTKYTLKKMIRLAMDGIIGFSDRPLTLCGGFGVFTSI
;
A
#
# COMPACT_ATOMS: atom_id res chain seq x y z
N GLY A 1 -3.83 17.45 7.21
CA GLY A 1 -4.28 16.84 8.45
C GLY A 1 -3.20 16.69 9.50
N SER A 2 -1.92 17.05 9.22
CA SER A 2 -0.85 17.03 10.23
C SER A 2 -1.04 18.15 11.26
N ARG A 3 -0.74 17.85 12.53
CA ARG A 3 -0.86 18.80 13.65
C ARG A 3 0.51 19.31 14.14
N ASP A 4 1.59 18.88 13.48
CA ASP A 4 2.96 19.26 13.74
C ASP A 4 3.45 20.33 12.73
N GLY A 5 4.73 20.68 12.77
CA GLY A 5 5.35 21.67 11.87
C GLY A 5 5.48 21.27 10.41
N SER A 6 5.12 20.03 10.02
CA SER A 6 5.34 19.50 8.67
C SER A 6 4.74 20.37 7.57
N MET A 7 3.51 20.90 7.78
CA MET A 7 2.85 21.72 6.78
C MET A 7 3.55 23.04 6.51
N LYS A 8 4.16 23.65 7.54
CA LYS A 8 4.93 24.90 7.39
C LYS A 8 6.17 24.64 6.53
N ILE A 9 6.87 23.54 6.79
CA ILE A 9 8.07 23.14 6.04
C ILE A 9 7.71 22.85 4.58
N LEU A 10 6.68 22.01 4.35
CA LEU A 10 6.26 21.63 3.00
C LEU A 10 5.81 22.84 2.17
N ARG A 11 5.06 23.78 2.75
CA ARG A 11 4.66 25.02 2.06
C ARG A 11 5.87 25.86 1.67
N ASN A 12 6.89 25.94 2.53
CA ASN A 12 8.11 26.67 2.22
C ASN A 12 8.88 26.01 1.07
N ILE A 13 9.00 24.68 1.08
CA ILE A 13 9.62 23.93 -0.02
C ILE A 13 8.86 24.15 -1.34
N ALA A 14 7.53 24.03 -1.33
CA ALA A 14 6.71 24.22 -2.53
C ALA A 14 6.75 25.66 -3.06
N LYS A 15 6.95 26.66 -2.19
CA LYS A 15 7.11 28.06 -2.59
C LYS A 15 8.43 28.29 -3.37
N ASN A 16 9.48 27.60 -2.95
CA ASN A 16 10.83 27.75 -3.52
C ASN A 16 11.11 26.75 -4.66
N ASN A 17 10.26 25.73 -4.84
CA ASN A 17 10.42 24.73 -5.90
C ASN A 17 9.07 24.47 -6.59
N PRO A 18 8.86 24.98 -7.82
CA PRO A 18 7.61 24.81 -8.57
C PRO A 18 7.27 23.36 -8.92
N GLN A 19 8.25 22.45 -8.90
CA GLN A 19 8.02 21.01 -9.14
C GLN A 19 7.38 20.34 -7.94
N VAL A 20 7.55 20.89 -6.73
CA VAL A 20 6.95 20.34 -5.51
C VAL A 20 5.51 20.79 -5.37
N LYS A 21 4.60 19.85 -5.38
CA LYS A 21 3.17 20.07 -5.17
C LYS A 21 2.75 19.50 -3.82
N VAL A 22 2.07 20.32 -2.99
CA VAL A 22 1.61 19.93 -1.66
C VAL A 22 0.10 19.86 -1.62
N ARG A 23 -0.44 18.75 -1.12
CA ARG A 23 -1.86 18.55 -0.83
C ARG A 23 -2.07 18.40 0.67
N SER A 24 -3.07 19.06 1.20
CA SER A 24 -3.41 18.98 2.62
C SER A 24 -4.88 18.65 2.81
N PHE A 25 -5.14 17.71 3.71
CA PHE A 25 -6.51 17.36 4.12
C PHE A 25 -6.94 18.19 5.33
N SER A 26 -8.25 18.37 5.49
CA SER A 26 -8.87 19.00 6.67
C SER A 26 -8.60 18.22 7.96
N ARG A 27 -8.47 16.89 7.88
CA ARG A 27 -8.11 15.98 8.99
C ARG A 27 -7.25 14.82 8.49
N ASN A 28 -6.79 13.95 9.38
CA ASN A 28 -6.13 12.71 9.01
C ASN A 28 -7.18 11.68 8.53
N PHE A 29 -7.17 11.35 7.26
CA PHE A 29 -8.01 10.34 6.62
C PHE A 29 -7.31 8.98 6.46
N GLY A 30 -6.05 8.90 6.89
CA GLY A 30 -5.23 7.69 6.78
C GLY A 30 -4.34 7.69 5.53
N HIS A 31 -3.44 6.69 5.53
CA HIS A 31 -2.38 6.58 4.52
C HIS A 31 -2.92 6.32 3.11
N GLN A 32 -3.83 5.36 2.96
CA GLN A 32 -4.36 4.95 1.65
C GLN A 32 -5.04 6.10 0.90
N LEU A 33 -5.83 6.92 1.60
CA LEU A 33 -6.47 8.09 0.99
C LEU A 33 -5.45 9.20 0.67
N ALA A 34 -4.38 9.32 1.46
CA ALA A 34 -3.32 10.27 1.16
C ALA A 34 -2.57 9.89 -0.14
N VAL A 35 -2.23 8.61 -0.31
CA VAL A 35 -1.64 8.08 -1.54
C VAL A 35 -2.58 8.30 -2.73
N THR A 36 -3.87 7.96 -2.58
CA THR A 36 -4.88 8.20 -3.63
C THR A 36 -4.93 9.66 -4.07
N CYS A 37 -4.92 10.60 -3.13
CA CYS A 37 -4.90 12.03 -3.45
C CYS A 37 -3.63 12.45 -4.21
N GLY A 38 -2.49 11.82 -3.92
CA GLY A 38 -1.26 11.99 -4.68
C GLY A 38 -1.39 11.47 -6.10
N MET A 39 -1.95 10.28 -6.27
CA MET A 39 -2.20 9.67 -7.57
C MET A 39 -3.18 10.50 -8.42
N ASP A 40 -4.28 11.00 -7.84
CA ASP A 40 -5.24 11.89 -8.51
C ASP A 40 -4.58 13.18 -9.05
N ALA A 41 -3.52 13.66 -8.38
CA ALA A 41 -2.83 14.89 -8.75
C ALA A 41 -1.64 14.68 -9.69
N ALA A 42 -1.14 13.45 -9.79
CA ALA A 42 0.04 13.13 -10.57
C ALA A 42 -0.26 13.08 -12.07
N LYS A 43 0.65 13.63 -12.91
CA LYS A 43 0.47 13.76 -14.36
C LYS A 43 1.59 13.09 -15.17
N GLY A 44 2.58 12.46 -14.54
CA GLY A 44 3.68 11.77 -15.23
C GLY A 44 3.22 10.52 -15.96
N ASP A 45 4.05 10.00 -16.86
CA ASP A 45 3.82 8.75 -17.59
C ASP A 45 3.90 7.52 -16.70
N ALA A 46 4.63 7.63 -15.60
CA ALA A 46 4.63 6.68 -14.50
C ALA A 46 4.53 7.42 -13.15
N LEU A 47 4.03 6.73 -12.13
CA LEU A 47 3.87 7.26 -10.77
C LEU A 47 4.68 6.41 -9.81
N ILE A 48 5.48 7.06 -8.96
CA ILE A 48 6.23 6.40 -7.89
C ILE A 48 5.62 6.75 -6.54
N ILE A 49 5.26 5.73 -5.77
CA ILE A 49 4.75 5.84 -4.41
C ILE A 49 5.89 5.47 -3.46
N ILE A 50 6.28 6.38 -2.59
CA ILE A 50 7.34 6.17 -1.61
C ILE A 50 6.97 6.80 -0.26
N ASP A 51 7.31 6.11 0.83
CA ASP A 51 7.17 6.63 2.18
C ASP A 51 8.31 7.61 2.52
N VAL A 52 7.98 8.69 3.24
CA VAL A 52 8.93 9.77 3.58
C VAL A 52 9.84 9.43 4.78
N ASP A 53 9.70 8.24 5.37
CA ASP A 53 10.47 7.85 6.58
C ASP A 53 11.88 7.31 6.30
N LEU A 54 12.33 7.41 5.05
CA LEU A 54 13.64 6.98 4.53
C LEU A 54 13.97 5.50 4.77
N GLN A 55 12.96 4.68 5.03
CA GLN A 55 13.14 3.23 5.15
C GLN A 55 13.22 2.54 3.79
N ASP A 56 12.56 3.09 2.79
CA ASP A 56 12.57 2.60 1.42
C ASP A 56 13.60 3.44 0.63
N PRO A 57 14.74 2.84 0.18
CA PRO A 57 15.84 3.60 -0.41
C PRO A 57 15.45 4.21 -1.76
N PRO A 58 15.64 5.53 -1.99
CA PRO A 58 15.33 6.17 -3.27
C PRO A 58 16.13 5.58 -4.46
N GLU A 59 17.31 5.01 -4.21
CA GLU A 59 18.19 4.40 -5.22
C GLU A 59 17.51 3.22 -5.94
N VAL A 60 16.56 2.56 -5.28
CA VAL A 60 15.77 1.46 -5.86
C VAL A 60 14.84 1.96 -6.99
N ILE A 61 14.53 3.25 -7.00
CA ILE A 61 13.71 3.88 -8.04
C ILE A 61 14.31 3.68 -9.44
N GLU A 62 15.63 3.75 -9.56
CA GLU A 62 16.31 3.54 -10.85
C GLU A 62 16.04 2.13 -11.42
N GLN A 63 16.02 1.12 -10.54
CA GLN A 63 15.72 -0.25 -10.94
C GLN A 63 14.23 -0.41 -11.31
N MET A 64 13.33 0.30 -10.61
CA MET A 64 11.91 0.31 -10.94
C MET A 64 11.65 0.96 -12.30
N VAL A 65 12.34 2.07 -12.60
CA VAL A 65 12.25 2.76 -13.90
C VAL A 65 12.74 1.84 -15.01
N LYS A 66 13.88 1.18 -14.84
CA LYS A 66 14.40 0.21 -15.82
C LYS A 66 13.43 -0.95 -16.08
N ALA A 67 12.79 -1.48 -15.03
CA ALA A 67 11.80 -2.53 -15.19
C ALA A 67 10.57 -2.02 -15.98
N TRP A 68 10.11 -0.82 -15.71
CA TRP A 68 9.02 -0.17 -16.43
C TRP A 68 9.38 0.09 -17.90
N GLU A 69 10.57 0.62 -18.20
CA GLU A 69 11.08 0.82 -19.55
C GLU A 69 11.18 -0.51 -20.34
N ASN A 70 11.40 -1.62 -19.65
CA ASN A 70 11.40 -2.98 -20.21
C ASN A 70 9.99 -3.59 -20.32
N GLY A 71 8.94 -2.81 -20.07
CA GLY A 71 7.55 -3.19 -20.31
C GLY A 71 6.75 -3.63 -19.10
N ALA A 72 7.30 -3.62 -17.88
CA ALA A 72 6.53 -3.91 -16.68
C ALA A 72 5.48 -2.81 -16.42
N ASP A 73 4.26 -3.20 -16.11
CA ASP A 73 3.17 -2.29 -15.77
C ASP A 73 3.30 -1.75 -14.34
N ILE A 74 3.81 -2.60 -13.45
CA ILE A 74 4.03 -2.31 -12.03
C ILE A 74 5.42 -2.85 -11.64
N ALA A 75 6.28 -2.00 -11.09
CA ALA A 75 7.50 -2.43 -10.41
C ALA A 75 7.34 -2.17 -8.90
N TYR A 76 7.32 -3.22 -8.07
CA TYR A 76 7.07 -3.07 -6.64
C TYR A 76 8.26 -3.52 -5.80
N GLY A 77 8.52 -2.78 -4.72
CA GLY A 77 9.57 -3.10 -3.78
C GLY A 77 9.24 -4.32 -2.94
N LYS A 78 10.03 -5.38 -3.09
CA LYS A 78 10.00 -6.60 -2.28
C LYS A 78 11.13 -6.57 -1.26
N ARG A 79 10.76 -6.57 0.01
CA ARG A 79 11.73 -6.53 1.11
C ARG A 79 12.43 -7.87 1.27
N LEU A 80 13.75 -7.87 1.19
CA LEU A 80 14.54 -9.04 1.58
C LEU A 80 14.36 -9.30 3.08
N LYS A 81 14.25 -10.57 3.48
CA LYS A 81 13.95 -11.00 4.85
C LYS A 81 14.86 -10.32 5.87
N ARG A 82 14.28 -9.74 6.91
CA ARG A 82 15.02 -9.27 8.08
C ARG A 82 15.67 -10.44 8.82
N GLN A 83 16.97 -10.38 9.04
CA GLN A 83 17.61 -11.17 10.08
C GLN A 83 17.10 -10.66 11.45
N GLY A 84 16.59 -11.56 12.31
CA GLY A 84 16.19 -11.21 13.68
C GLY A 84 14.70 -11.18 14.00
N GLU A 85 13.81 -11.60 13.11
CA GLU A 85 12.40 -11.75 13.47
C GLU A 85 12.16 -12.95 14.40
N THR A 86 11.43 -12.72 15.50
CA THR A 86 11.06 -13.79 16.43
C THR A 86 10.17 -14.84 15.75
N ILE A 87 10.31 -16.11 16.15
CA ILE A 87 9.52 -17.25 15.63
C ILE A 87 8.02 -16.96 15.74
N PHE A 88 7.59 -16.34 16.83
CA PHE A 88 6.19 -15.95 17.05
C PHE A 88 5.67 -14.98 15.97
N LYS A 89 6.44 -13.94 15.60
CA LYS A 89 6.07 -13.03 14.52
C LYS A 89 6.00 -13.75 13.16
N LYS A 90 6.90 -14.67 12.90
CA LYS A 90 6.88 -15.47 11.65
C LYS A 90 5.64 -16.36 11.58
N LEU A 91 5.29 -17.03 12.68
CA LEU A 91 4.11 -17.92 12.73
C LEU A 91 2.80 -17.13 12.58
N THR A 92 2.65 -16.02 13.30
CA THR A 92 1.44 -15.17 13.22
C THR A 92 1.30 -14.55 11.84
N ALA A 93 2.39 -14.08 11.21
CA ALA A 93 2.39 -13.59 9.84
C ALA A 93 2.02 -14.72 8.85
N ALA A 94 2.62 -15.91 8.99
CA ALA A 94 2.31 -17.04 8.12
C ALA A 94 0.85 -17.50 8.25
N ALA A 95 0.31 -17.56 9.45
CA ALA A 95 -1.10 -17.88 9.69
C ALA A 95 -2.03 -16.82 9.07
N TYR A 96 -1.72 -15.55 9.25
CA TYR A 96 -2.44 -14.43 8.66
C TYR A 96 -2.44 -14.51 7.12
N TYR A 97 -1.29 -14.72 6.50
CA TYR A 97 -1.19 -14.82 5.05
C TYR A 97 -1.85 -16.08 4.48
N ARG A 98 -1.83 -17.20 5.20
CA ARG A 98 -2.61 -18.39 4.81
C ARG A 98 -4.11 -18.09 4.84
N LEU A 99 -4.59 -17.43 5.88
CA LEU A 99 -5.98 -17.00 5.98
C LEU A 99 -6.36 -16.07 4.82
N LEU A 100 -5.58 -15.04 4.56
CA LEU A 100 -5.78 -14.14 3.41
C LEU A 100 -5.82 -14.91 2.09
N LYS A 101 -4.86 -15.81 1.85
CA LYS A 101 -4.79 -16.62 0.63
C LYS A 101 -6.00 -17.57 0.48
N SER A 102 -6.51 -18.13 1.58
CA SER A 102 -7.69 -19.00 1.54
C SER A 102 -9.00 -18.23 1.35
N MET A 103 -9.02 -16.96 1.71
CA MET A 103 -10.20 -16.09 1.65
C MET A 103 -10.25 -15.16 0.45
N SER A 104 -9.12 -14.90 -0.20
CA SER A 104 -9.02 -14.02 -1.37
C SER A 104 -8.71 -14.84 -2.63
N ALA A 105 -9.48 -14.62 -3.70
CA ALA A 105 -9.17 -15.16 -5.03
C ALA A 105 -7.94 -14.48 -5.67
N THR A 106 -7.43 -13.39 -5.08
CA THR A 106 -6.36 -12.58 -5.62
C THR A 106 -5.04 -12.87 -4.92
N ALA A 107 -3.97 -13.12 -5.68
CA ALA A 107 -2.61 -13.27 -5.16
C ALA A 107 -2.07 -11.90 -4.71
N ILE A 108 -2.21 -11.60 -3.41
CA ILE A 108 -1.60 -10.40 -2.83
C ILE A 108 -0.11 -10.70 -2.57
N PRO A 109 0.84 -9.96 -3.17
CA PRO A 109 2.26 -10.18 -2.96
C PRO A 109 2.63 -10.03 -1.47
N LEU A 110 3.37 -11.02 -0.95
CA LEU A 110 3.85 -11.03 0.44
C LEU A 110 5.10 -10.13 0.58
N ASP A 111 5.35 -9.63 1.77
CA ASP A 111 6.55 -8.82 2.11
C ASP A 111 6.70 -7.52 1.29
N THR A 112 5.62 -7.01 0.72
CA THR A 112 5.60 -5.77 -0.05
C THR A 112 5.06 -4.62 0.76
N GLY A 113 5.68 -3.43 0.59
CA GLY A 113 5.17 -2.15 1.06
C GLY A 113 4.27 -1.47 0.02
N ASP A 114 4.02 -0.18 0.23
CA ASP A 114 3.36 0.65 -0.78
C ASP A 114 4.38 1.26 -1.77
N PHE A 115 5.70 1.02 -1.54
CA PHE A 115 6.79 1.45 -2.41
C PHE A 115 6.72 0.74 -3.75
N ARG A 116 6.35 1.48 -4.79
CA ARG A 116 6.17 0.95 -6.15
C ARG A 116 6.18 2.05 -7.18
N LEU A 117 6.56 1.68 -8.40
CA LEU A 117 6.28 2.42 -9.62
C LEU A 117 5.08 1.78 -10.31
N ILE A 118 4.17 2.59 -10.81
CA ILE A 118 3.01 2.16 -11.62
C ILE A 118 2.97 2.98 -12.92
N ASP A 119 2.70 2.31 -14.02
CA ASP A 119 2.46 2.94 -15.33
C ASP A 119 1.20 3.83 -15.29
N ARG A 120 1.14 4.83 -16.15
CA ARG A 120 -0.02 5.72 -16.28
C ARG A 120 -1.31 4.95 -16.52
N LYS A 121 -1.30 3.96 -17.40
CA LYS A 121 -2.50 3.15 -17.71
C LYS A 121 -3.03 2.43 -16.46
N VAL A 122 -2.12 1.92 -15.59
CA VAL A 122 -2.48 1.29 -14.31
C VAL A 122 -3.04 2.32 -13.35
N ALA A 123 -2.40 3.49 -13.23
CA ALA A 123 -2.87 4.58 -12.38
C ALA A 123 -4.27 5.04 -12.79
N ASP A 124 -4.56 5.15 -14.08
CA ASP A 124 -5.86 5.56 -14.58
C ASP A 124 -6.97 4.53 -14.26
N VAL A 125 -6.65 3.23 -14.26
CA VAL A 125 -7.57 2.20 -13.78
C VAL A 125 -7.79 2.33 -12.27
N PHE A 126 -6.72 2.49 -11.49
CA PHE A 126 -6.80 2.74 -10.05
C PHE A 126 -7.71 3.92 -9.70
N LEU A 127 -7.63 4.99 -10.47
CA LEU A 127 -8.40 6.21 -10.23
C LEU A 127 -9.89 6.03 -10.55
N LYS A 128 -10.25 5.06 -11.38
CA LYS A 128 -11.66 4.69 -11.66
C LYS A 128 -12.26 3.81 -10.54
N MET A 129 -11.42 3.08 -9.82
CA MET A 129 -11.82 2.24 -8.70
C MET A 129 -12.00 3.12 -7.45
N ARG A 130 -13.23 3.46 -7.08
CA ARG A 130 -13.55 4.43 -6.00
C ARG A 130 -14.10 3.77 -4.73
N GLU A 131 -13.57 2.59 -4.38
CA GLU A 131 -13.93 1.88 -3.17
C GLU A 131 -13.72 2.75 -1.93
N HIS A 132 -14.64 2.68 -0.97
CA HIS A 132 -14.56 3.45 0.27
C HIS A 132 -13.40 2.98 1.16
N ASN A 133 -13.22 1.67 1.29
CA ASN A 133 -12.12 1.05 2.05
C ASN A 133 -11.01 0.58 1.09
N ARG A 134 -10.13 1.51 0.72
CA ARG A 134 -9.07 1.21 -0.23
C ARG A 134 -7.95 0.40 0.41
N PHE A 135 -7.58 -0.69 -0.24
CA PHE A 135 -6.38 -1.45 0.07
C PHE A 135 -5.52 -1.57 -1.19
N LEU A 136 -4.70 -0.56 -1.43
CA LEU A 136 -3.97 -0.37 -2.70
C LEU A 136 -3.14 -1.58 -3.13
N ARG A 137 -2.57 -2.32 -2.16
CA ARG A 137 -1.80 -3.55 -2.46
C ARG A 137 -2.68 -4.65 -3.03
N GLY A 138 -3.86 -4.86 -2.46
CA GLY A 138 -4.83 -5.83 -2.95
C GLY A 138 -5.38 -5.42 -4.31
N MET A 139 -5.73 -4.15 -4.47
CA MET A 139 -6.24 -3.59 -5.73
C MET A 139 -5.22 -3.79 -6.87
N SER A 140 -3.92 -3.53 -6.63
CA SER A 140 -2.89 -3.73 -7.66
C SER A 140 -2.77 -5.19 -8.12
N GLY A 141 -2.88 -6.15 -7.21
CA GLY A 141 -2.90 -7.57 -7.55
C GLY A 141 -4.19 -7.99 -8.26
N TRP A 142 -5.34 -7.42 -7.85
CA TRP A 142 -6.65 -7.73 -8.43
C TRP A 142 -6.79 -7.27 -9.89
N MET A 143 -6.17 -6.16 -10.25
CA MET A 143 -6.23 -5.62 -11.62
C MET A 143 -5.56 -6.50 -12.68
N GLY A 144 -4.65 -7.41 -12.29
CA GLY A 144 -4.04 -8.37 -13.21
C GLY A 144 -3.00 -7.80 -14.19
N PHE A 145 -2.47 -6.62 -13.91
CA PHE A 145 -1.36 -6.04 -14.69
C PHE A 145 -0.03 -6.77 -14.43
N ASP A 146 0.90 -6.70 -15.39
CA ASP A 146 2.22 -7.30 -15.23
C ASP A 146 3.01 -6.59 -14.11
N ALA A 147 3.38 -7.36 -13.07
CA ALA A 147 3.98 -6.82 -11.86
C ALA A 147 5.31 -7.51 -11.54
N VAL A 148 6.39 -6.73 -11.56
CA VAL A 148 7.76 -7.21 -11.35
C VAL A 148 8.26 -6.83 -9.95
N PRO A 149 8.77 -7.78 -9.15
CA PRO A 149 9.39 -7.49 -7.86
C PRO A 149 10.80 -6.92 -8.01
N ILE A 150 11.08 -5.83 -7.32
CA ILE A 150 12.43 -5.28 -7.18
C ILE A 150 12.88 -5.52 -5.74
N GLU A 151 13.85 -6.41 -5.55
CA GLU A 151 14.31 -6.80 -4.23
C GLU A 151 15.24 -5.73 -3.64
N PHE A 152 15.00 -5.36 -2.38
CA PHE A 152 15.83 -4.41 -1.66
C PHE A 152 15.93 -4.72 -0.17
N VAL A 153 16.99 -4.21 0.46
CA VAL A 153 17.17 -4.24 1.91
C VAL A 153 16.55 -2.97 2.50
N ARG A 154 15.62 -3.15 3.42
CA ARG A 154 14.98 -2.02 4.08
C ARG A 154 15.91 -1.39 5.10
N ASN A 155 16.08 -0.06 5.02
CA ASN A 155 16.85 0.70 5.99
C ASN A 155 16.15 0.74 7.37
N GLU A 156 16.94 0.95 8.42
CA GLU A 156 16.37 1.28 9.72
C GLU A 156 15.68 2.63 9.67
N ARG A 157 14.65 2.80 10.50
CA ARG A 157 13.92 4.07 10.55
C ARG A 157 14.83 5.17 11.08
N PHE A 158 15.02 6.23 10.31
CA PHE A 158 15.86 7.38 10.69
C PHE A 158 15.31 8.12 11.92
N ALA A 159 13.99 8.26 12.05
CA ALA A 159 13.35 8.95 13.17
C ALA A 159 11.91 8.48 13.42
N GLY A 160 11.44 8.67 14.66
CA GLY A 160 10.06 8.38 15.06
C GLY A 160 9.83 6.95 15.53
N LYS A 161 8.66 6.73 16.15
CA LYS A 161 8.20 5.40 16.60
C LYS A 161 7.12 4.89 15.67
N THR A 162 7.00 3.57 15.55
CA THR A 162 5.92 2.96 14.77
C THR A 162 4.56 3.41 15.32
N LYS A 163 3.73 4.00 14.45
CA LYS A 163 2.34 4.38 14.77
C LYS A 163 1.36 3.22 14.46
N TYR A 164 1.87 2.06 14.07
CA TYR A 164 1.08 0.87 13.74
C TYR A 164 0.83 0.06 15.01
N THR A 165 -0.32 0.29 15.63
CA THR A 165 -0.80 -0.48 16.78
C THR A 165 -1.45 -1.79 16.29
N LEU A 166 -1.52 -2.81 17.19
CA LEU A 166 -2.20 -4.09 16.90
C LEU A 166 -3.64 -3.85 16.39
N LYS A 167 -4.37 -2.90 16.99
CA LYS A 167 -5.73 -2.53 16.56
C LYS A 167 -5.77 -2.04 15.10
N LYS A 168 -4.78 -1.26 14.67
CA LYS A 168 -4.67 -0.80 13.27
C LYS A 168 -4.31 -1.94 12.32
N MET A 169 -3.48 -2.88 12.77
CA MET A 169 -3.13 -4.07 11.99
C MET A 169 -4.35 -4.97 11.77
N ILE A 170 -5.12 -5.23 12.82
CA ILE A 170 -6.37 -6.01 12.74
C ILE A 170 -7.37 -5.31 11.80
N ARG A 171 -7.53 -3.99 11.94
CA ARG A 171 -8.43 -3.23 11.05
C ARG A 171 -8.02 -3.34 9.59
N LEU A 172 -6.74 -3.15 9.27
CA LEU A 172 -6.23 -3.29 7.91
C LEU A 172 -6.45 -4.72 7.37
N ALA A 173 -6.29 -5.73 8.24
CA ALA A 173 -6.56 -7.12 7.91
C ALA A 173 -8.03 -7.34 7.56
N MET A 174 -8.94 -6.81 8.37
CA MET A 174 -10.39 -6.91 8.14
C MET A 174 -10.80 -6.16 6.87
N ASP A 175 -10.27 -4.95 6.65
CA ASP A 175 -10.51 -4.18 5.42
C ASP A 175 -10.07 -4.96 4.18
N GLY A 176 -8.92 -5.66 4.25
CA GLY A 176 -8.43 -6.54 3.18
C GLY A 176 -9.32 -7.77 2.94
N ILE A 177 -9.76 -8.44 4.02
CA ILE A 177 -10.63 -9.62 3.90
C ILE A 177 -12.00 -9.22 3.35
N ILE A 178 -12.63 -8.18 3.88
CA ILE A 178 -13.96 -7.75 3.45
C ILE A 178 -13.93 -7.16 2.03
N GLY A 179 -12.85 -6.48 1.66
CA GLY A 179 -12.72 -5.86 0.34
C GLY A 179 -12.43 -6.83 -0.81
N PHE A 180 -11.84 -8.01 -0.51
CA PHE A 180 -11.38 -8.97 -1.54
C PHE A 180 -11.92 -10.39 -1.36
N SER A 181 -12.95 -10.58 -0.53
CA SER A 181 -13.56 -11.88 -0.26
C SER A 181 -15.06 -11.74 0.01
N ASP A 182 -15.84 -12.60 -0.60
CA ASP A 182 -17.28 -12.79 -0.37
C ASP A 182 -17.58 -13.76 0.79
N ARG A 183 -16.55 -14.52 1.23
CA ARG A 183 -16.71 -15.56 2.27
C ARG A 183 -17.29 -15.05 3.59
N PRO A 184 -16.94 -13.88 4.14
CA PRO A 184 -17.57 -13.35 5.36
C PRO A 184 -19.08 -13.17 5.18
N LEU A 185 -19.52 -12.68 4.01
CA LEU A 185 -20.92 -12.49 3.69
C LEU A 185 -21.65 -13.83 3.56
N THR A 186 -21.06 -14.79 2.86
CA THR A 186 -21.59 -16.15 2.70
C THR A 186 -21.75 -16.86 4.05
N LEU A 187 -20.76 -16.74 4.95
CA LEU A 187 -20.84 -17.29 6.31
C LEU A 187 -21.96 -16.64 7.12
N CYS A 188 -22.12 -15.32 7.05
CA CYS A 188 -23.23 -14.62 7.72
C CYS A 188 -24.59 -15.03 7.16
N GLY A 189 -24.70 -15.18 5.83
CA GLY A 189 -25.91 -15.68 5.17
C GLY A 189 -26.25 -17.10 5.59
N GLY A 190 -25.27 -18.01 5.60
CA GLY A 190 -25.47 -19.39 6.07
C GLY A 190 -25.88 -19.47 7.53
N PHE A 191 -25.27 -18.66 8.40
CA PHE A 191 -25.65 -18.58 9.82
C PHE A 191 -27.07 -18.03 9.98
N GLY A 192 -27.45 -17.00 9.21
CA GLY A 192 -28.82 -16.45 9.21
C GLY A 192 -29.86 -17.50 8.81
N VAL A 193 -29.62 -18.28 7.77
CA VAL A 193 -30.49 -19.39 7.37
C VAL A 193 -30.59 -20.46 8.48
N PHE A 194 -29.45 -20.85 9.06
CA PHE A 194 -29.42 -21.84 10.15
C PHE A 194 -30.22 -21.40 11.39
N THR A 195 -30.20 -20.11 11.73
CA THR A 195 -30.91 -19.59 12.92
C THR A 195 -32.39 -19.28 12.65
N SER A 196 -32.85 -19.32 11.39
CA SER A 196 -34.26 -19.06 11.02
C SER A 196 -35.09 -20.36 10.87
N ILE A 197 -34.45 -21.53 11.00
CA ILE A 197 -35.07 -22.86 11.03
C ILE A 197 -35.21 -23.30 12.49
#